data_3c6759e700587268ebf6ef11fd92c270
#
_entry.id   3c6759e700587268ebf6ef11fd92c270
#
_cell.length_a   1.000
_cell.length_b   1.000
_cell.length_c   1.000
_cell.angle_alpha   90.00
_cell.angle_beta   90.00
_cell.angle_gamma   90.00
#
_symmetry.space_group_name_H-M   'P 1'
#
loop_
_entity.id
_entity.type
_entity.pdbx_description
1 polymer ?
#
loop_
_entity_poly.entity_id
_entity_poly.type
_entity_poly.pdbx_seq_one_letter_code
_entity_poly.pdbx_strand_id
1 'polypeptide(L)'
;MEQMSGSFFLVGPMGAGKSTIGRQLARCLKLKFIDSDREIEIRTGVDIPLIFELEGESGFRKRERKVIDELTAKPGIILATGGGAVLDKCNRRHLASRGRVIYLRTSVEQQLRLSLIHI
;
A
#
# COMPACT_ATOMS: atom_id res chain seq x y z
N MET A 1 -14.27 -7.01 20.76
CA MET A 1 -14.33 -6.85 20.08
C MET A 1 -14.01 -6.99 18.72
N GLU A 2 -14.79 -7.20 17.91
CA GLU A 2 -14.58 -7.45 16.56
C GLU A 2 -13.93 -6.38 15.84
N GLN A 3 -14.03 -5.22 16.30
CA GLN A 3 -13.39 -4.16 15.57
C GLN A 3 -11.90 -4.29 15.58
N MET A 4 -11.38 -5.12 16.43
CA MET A 4 -9.95 -5.30 16.43
C MET A 4 -9.43 -6.04 15.23
N SER A 5 -10.30 -6.68 14.49
CA SER A 5 -9.86 -7.41 13.31
C SER A 5 -9.80 -6.54 12.06
N GLY A 6 -10.07 -5.28 12.19
CA GLY A 6 -10.06 -4.41 11.03
C GLY A 6 -8.70 -4.26 10.41
N SER A 7 -8.69 -3.97 9.12
CA SER A 7 -7.47 -3.74 8.38
C SER A 7 -7.23 -2.26 8.17
N PHE A 8 -5.97 -1.90 7.96
CA PHE A 8 -5.58 -0.53 7.67
C PHE A 8 -4.82 -0.52 6.36
N PHE A 9 -5.16 0.40 5.49
CA PHE A 9 -4.55 0.49 4.17
C PHE A 9 -3.86 1.82 4.03
N LEU A 10 -2.55 1.80 3.77
CA LEU A 10 -1.76 3.01 3.62
C LEU A 10 -1.63 3.33 2.15
N VAL A 11 -2.06 4.51 1.77
CA VAL A 11 -1.99 4.97 0.38
C VAL A 11 -1.22 6.29 0.36
N GLY A 12 -0.73 6.66 -0.80
CA GLY A 12 0.01 7.90 -0.94
C GLY A 12 1.15 7.74 -1.93
N PRO A 13 1.80 8.85 -2.24
CA PRO A 13 2.85 8.81 -3.26
C PRO A 13 4.10 8.08 -2.78
N MET A 14 4.94 7.75 -3.75
CA MET A 14 6.23 7.17 -3.46
C MET A 14 7.03 8.14 -2.58
N GLY A 15 7.76 7.58 -1.63
CA GLY A 15 8.56 8.42 -0.75
C GLY A 15 7.83 8.97 0.46
N ALA A 16 6.55 8.63 0.62
CA ALA A 16 5.78 9.08 1.78
C ALA A 16 6.04 8.24 3.04
N GLY A 17 6.78 7.15 2.94
CA GLY A 17 7.10 6.33 4.09
C GLY A 17 6.08 5.28 4.42
N LYS A 18 5.28 4.85 3.44
CA LYS A 18 4.21 3.87 3.67
C LYS A 18 4.71 2.58 4.28
N SER A 19 5.80 2.05 3.75
CA SER A 19 6.31 0.77 4.26
C SER A 19 6.84 0.89 5.68
N THR A 20 7.57 1.97 5.97
CA THR A 20 8.12 2.18 7.30
C THR A 20 7.01 2.33 8.33
N ILE A 21 6.04 3.19 8.04
CA ILE A 21 4.92 3.41 8.95
C ILE A 21 4.07 2.16 9.06
N GLY A 22 3.85 1.47 7.94
CA GLY A 22 3.05 0.25 7.93
C GLY A 22 3.65 -0.84 8.81
N ARG A 23 4.97 -1.01 8.75
CA ARG A 23 5.61 -2.01 9.59
C ARG A 23 5.52 -1.64 11.06
N GLN A 24 5.65 -0.37 11.40
CA GLN A 24 5.51 0.07 12.77
C GLN A 24 4.10 -0.16 13.29
N LEU A 25 3.10 0.18 12.50
CA LEU A 25 1.71 -0.06 12.88
C LEU A 25 1.43 -1.53 13.06
N ALA A 26 1.95 -2.35 12.16
CA ALA A 26 1.73 -3.78 12.23
C ALA A 26 2.28 -4.35 13.53
N ARG A 27 3.46 -3.89 13.94
CA ARG A 27 4.03 -4.33 15.20
C ARG A 27 3.19 -3.89 16.39
N CYS A 28 2.76 -2.62 16.39
CA CYS A 28 1.97 -2.10 17.50
C CYS A 28 0.63 -2.78 17.63
N LEU A 29 -0.02 -3.06 16.49
CA LEU A 29 -1.35 -3.63 16.50
C LEU A 29 -1.35 -5.14 16.40
N LYS A 30 -0.16 -5.74 16.25
CA LYS A 30 0.00 -7.19 16.11
C LYS A 30 -0.75 -7.71 14.90
N LEU A 31 -0.64 -6.99 13.80
CA LEU A 31 -1.25 -7.37 12.53
C LEU A 31 -0.13 -7.70 11.53
N LYS A 32 -0.50 -8.40 10.47
CA LYS A 32 0.46 -8.74 9.44
C LYS A 32 0.65 -7.56 8.49
N PHE A 33 1.90 -7.25 8.17
CA PHE A 33 2.21 -6.21 7.20
C PHE A 33 2.39 -6.82 5.81
N ILE A 34 1.76 -6.21 4.80
CA ILE A 34 1.90 -6.63 3.41
C ILE A 34 2.08 -5.39 2.56
N ASP A 35 3.04 -5.45 1.62
CA ASP A 35 3.27 -4.40 0.63
C ASP A 35 2.79 -4.93 -0.71
N SER A 36 1.86 -4.23 -1.36
CA SER A 36 1.25 -4.74 -2.58
C SER A 36 2.25 -4.85 -3.72
N ASP A 37 3.20 -3.91 -3.84
CA ASP A 37 4.21 -3.99 -4.88
C ASP A 37 5.11 -5.18 -4.66
N ARG A 38 5.51 -5.41 -3.42
CA ARG A 38 6.34 -6.56 -3.10
C ARG A 38 5.61 -7.87 -3.39
N GLU A 39 4.32 -7.90 -3.09
CA GLU A 39 3.52 -9.08 -3.36
C GLU A 39 3.46 -9.39 -4.85
N ILE A 40 3.36 -8.35 -5.69
CA ILE A 40 3.37 -8.54 -7.13
C ILE A 40 4.69 -9.15 -7.57
N GLU A 41 5.80 -8.66 -7.02
CA GLU A 41 7.10 -9.21 -7.37
C GLU A 41 7.25 -10.66 -6.94
N ILE A 42 6.74 -10.98 -5.76
CA ILE A 42 6.80 -12.36 -5.29
C ILE A 42 5.99 -13.28 -6.20
N ARG A 43 4.80 -12.85 -6.61
CA ARG A 43 3.94 -13.68 -7.45
C ARG A 43 4.48 -13.85 -8.85
N THR A 44 5.13 -12.82 -9.41
CA THR A 44 5.63 -12.91 -10.78
C THR A 44 7.04 -13.44 -10.87
N GLY A 45 7.80 -13.35 -9.77
CA GLY A 45 9.20 -13.77 -9.79
C GLY A 45 10.12 -12.75 -10.44
N VAL A 46 9.62 -11.58 -10.81
CA VAL A 46 10.44 -10.53 -11.42
C VAL A 46 10.13 -9.20 -10.76
N ASP A 47 11.01 -8.22 -10.95
CA ASP A 47 10.78 -6.91 -10.32
C ASP A 47 9.83 -6.07 -11.17
N ILE A 48 9.32 -5.02 -10.55
CA ILE A 48 8.31 -4.18 -11.19
C ILE A 48 8.80 -3.52 -12.47
N PRO A 49 10.04 -2.98 -12.53
CA PRO A 49 10.50 -2.42 -13.79
C PRO A 49 10.45 -3.40 -14.95
N LEU A 50 10.75 -4.65 -14.69
CA LEU A 50 10.68 -5.66 -15.74
C LEU A 50 9.24 -5.94 -16.16
N ILE A 51 8.30 -5.93 -15.20
CA ILE A 51 6.89 -6.09 -15.54
C ILE A 51 6.46 -4.96 -16.48
N PHE A 52 6.85 -3.71 -16.17
CA PHE A 52 6.52 -2.60 -17.05
C PHE A 52 7.12 -2.77 -18.42
N GLU A 53 8.34 -3.27 -18.49
CA GLU A 53 9.01 -3.46 -19.76
C GLU A 53 8.33 -4.52 -20.60
N LEU A 54 7.93 -5.62 -19.99
CA LEU A 54 7.36 -6.76 -20.70
C LEU A 54 5.86 -6.58 -20.98
N GLU A 55 5.13 -5.98 -20.07
CA GLU A 55 3.68 -5.92 -20.15
C GLU A 55 3.12 -4.51 -20.22
N GLY A 56 3.95 -3.49 -20.04
CA GLY A 56 3.51 -2.12 -20.05
C GLY A 56 2.75 -1.75 -18.80
N GLU A 57 2.34 -0.49 -18.73
CA GLU A 57 1.62 -0.01 -17.57
C GLU A 57 0.28 -0.75 -17.40
N SER A 58 -0.42 -1.00 -18.50
CA SER A 58 -1.72 -1.64 -18.37
C SER A 58 -1.59 -3.06 -17.81
N GLY A 59 -0.54 -3.78 -18.18
CA GLY A 59 -0.31 -5.11 -17.62
C GLY A 59 -0.01 -5.07 -16.14
N PHE A 60 0.84 -4.11 -15.73
CA PHE A 60 1.12 -3.95 -14.31
C PHE A 60 -0.16 -3.58 -13.55
N ARG A 61 -0.97 -2.66 -14.07
CA ARG A 61 -2.20 -2.24 -13.37
C ARG A 61 -3.19 -3.38 -13.21
N LYS A 62 -3.25 -4.28 -14.17
CA LYS A 62 -4.09 -5.47 -14.04
C LYS A 62 -3.64 -6.35 -12.88
N ARG A 63 -2.34 -6.57 -12.77
CA ARG A 63 -1.79 -7.36 -11.68
C ARG A 63 -2.01 -6.68 -10.35
N GLU A 64 -1.80 -5.38 -10.29
CA GLU A 64 -2.01 -4.60 -9.08
C GLU A 64 -3.46 -4.69 -8.61
N ARG A 65 -4.40 -4.55 -9.55
CA ARG A 65 -5.82 -4.61 -9.23
C ARG A 65 -6.20 -5.95 -8.63
N LYS A 66 -5.68 -7.02 -9.20
CA LYS A 66 -5.97 -8.37 -8.71
C LYS A 66 -5.38 -8.57 -7.32
N VAL A 67 -4.15 -8.12 -7.11
CA VAL A 67 -3.49 -8.28 -5.82
C VAL A 67 -4.22 -7.48 -4.75
N ILE A 68 -4.58 -6.24 -5.05
CA ILE A 68 -5.28 -5.41 -4.07
C ILE A 68 -6.64 -6.02 -3.73
N ASP A 69 -7.36 -6.51 -4.74
CA ASP A 69 -8.64 -7.15 -4.48
C ASP A 69 -8.48 -8.33 -3.52
N GLU A 70 -7.50 -9.16 -3.75
CA GLU A 70 -7.29 -10.34 -2.92
C GLU A 70 -6.80 -10.00 -1.52
N LEU A 71 -5.85 -9.06 -1.43
CA LEU A 71 -5.28 -8.71 -0.14
C LEU A 71 -6.26 -7.96 0.74
N THR A 72 -7.07 -7.07 0.15
CA THR A 72 -8.04 -6.32 0.96
C THR A 72 -9.17 -7.18 1.47
N ALA A 73 -9.33 -8.38 0.92
CA ALA A 73 -10.33 -9.32 1.43
C ALA A 73 -9.85 -10.05 2.67
N LYS A 74 -8.56 -9.98 3.00
CA LYS A 74 -8.04 -10.65 4.19
C LYS A 74 -8.34 -9.82 5.43
N PRO A 75 -8.68 -10.47 6.54
CA PRO A 75 -8.93 -9.74 7.78
C PRO A 75 -7.62 -9.36 8.46
N GLY A 76 -7.63 -8.24 9.17
CA GLY A 76 -6.58 -7.91 10.12
C GLY A 76 -5.20 -7.73 9.51
N ILE A 77 -5.07 -6.94 8.45
CA ILE A 77 -3.76 -6.68 7.86
C ILE A 77 -3.49 -5.19 7.80
N ILE A 78 -2.21 -4.87 7.70
CA ILE A 78 -1.74 -3.54 7.34
C ILE A 78 -1.22 -3.66 5.91
N LEU A 79 -1.84 -2.98 4.97
CA LEU A 79 -1.46 -3.04 3.56
C LEU A 79 -0.89 -1.71 3.12
N ALA A 80 0.33 -1.70 2.60
CA ALA A 80 0.90 -0.53 1.95
C ALA A 80 0.74 -0.71 0.45
N THR A 81 0.07 0.23 -0.21
CA THR A 81 -0.16 0.13 -1.64
C THR A 81 0.91 0.87 -2.42
N GLY A 82 1.07 0.53 -3.68
CA GLY A 82 1.97 1.27 -4.55
C GLY A 82 1.46 2.69 -4.80
N GLY A 83 2.36 3.55 -5.26
CA GLY A 83 2.05 4.98 -5.38
C GLY A 83 0.90 5.30 -6.30
N GLY A 84 0.70 4.50 -7.36
CA GLY A 84 -0.37 4.78 -8.31
C GLY A 84 -1.63 3.95 -8.10
N ALA A 85 -1.69 3.17 -7.03
CA ALA A 85 -2.82 2.26 -6.85
C ALA A 85 -4.15 3.00 -6.74
N VAL A 86 -4.16 4.19 -6.14
CA VAL A 86 -5.40 4.93 -5.93
C VAL A 86 -5.93 5.58 -7.20
N LEU A 87 -5.20 5.52 -8.30
CA LEU A 87 -5.71 6.05 -9.56
C LEU A 87 -6.79 5.15 -10.15
N ASP A 88 -6.86 3.92 -9.71
CA ASP A 88 -7.83 2.94 -10.21
C ASP A 88 -9.08 2.96 -9.35
N LYS A 89 -10.23 3.11 -9.97
CA LYS A 89 -11.51 3.17 -9.26
C LYS A 89 -11.81 1.91 -8.48
N CYS A 90 -11.52 0.76 -9.05
CA CYS A 90 -11.80 -0.51 -8.37
C CYS A 90 -10.96 -0.64 -7.13
N ASN A 91 -9.68 -0.25 -7.21
CA ASN A 91 -8.81 -0.27 -6.03
C ASN A 91 -9.37 0.65 -4.95
N ARG A 92 -9.79 1.86 -5.32
CA ARG A 92 -10.34 2.78 -4.34
C ARG A 92 -11.56 2.21 -3.64
N ARG A 93 -12.43 1.54 -4.40
CA ARG A 93 -13.62 0.94 -3.81
C ARG A 93 -13.28 -0.15 -2.82
N HIS A 94 -12.37 -1.03 -3.20
CA HIS A 94 -11.99 -2.12 -2.31
C HIS A 94 -11.35 -1.59 -1.05
N LEU A 95 -10.46 -0.60 -1.18
CA LEU A 95 -9.80 -0.02 -0.03
C LEU A 95 -10.81 0.65 0.89
N ALA A 96 -11.70 1.47 0.33
CA ALA A 96 -12.64 2.23 1.16
C ALA A 96 -13.65 1.33 1.85
N SER A 97 -14.05 0.22 1.23
CA SER A 97 -15.11 -0.62 1.78
C SER A 97 -14.58 -1.72 2.69
N ARG A 98 -13.31 -2.03 2.67
CA ARG A 98 -12.77 -3.20 3.37
C ARG A 98 -11.86 -2.88 4.53
N GLY A 99 -11.57 -1.61 4.79
CA GLY A 99 -10.73 -1.26 5.92
C GLY A 99 -10.64 0.23 6.08
N ARG A 100 -9.73 0.67 6.94
CA ARG A 100 -9.49 2.08 7.16
C ARG A 100 -8.35 2.55 6.28
N VAL A 101 -8.60 3.57 5.49
CA VAL A 101 -7.60 4.10 4.57
C VAL A 101 -6.88 5.27 5.24
N ILE A 102 -5.56 5.20 5.27
CA ILE A 102 -4.72 6.26 5.81
C ILE A 102 -3.91 6.82 4.65
N TYR A 103 -4.11 8.09 4.37
CA TYR A 103 -3.42 8.73 3.26
C TYR A 103 -2.19 9.47 3.76
N LEU A 104 -1.02 9.06 3.30
CA LEU A 104 0.23 9.71 3.65
C LEU A 104 0.58 10.70 2.56
N ARG A 105 0.50 11.97 2.88
CA ARG A 105 0.67 13.04 1.88
C ARG A 105 2.06 13.62 1.83
N THR A 106 2.92 13.21 2.75
CA THR A 106 4.21 13.85 2.90
C THR A 106 5.11 13.58 1.71
N SER A 107 5.54 14.63 1.03
CA SER A 107 6.56 14.52 0.01
C SER A 107 7.93 14.56 0.68
N VAL A 108 8.97 14.29 -0.10
CA VAL A 108 10.33 14.40 0.42
C VAL A 108 10.58 15.78 0.99
N GLU A 109 10.16 16.80 0.28
CA GLU A 109 10.33 18.16 0.73
C GLU A 109 9.61 18.42 2.04
N GLN A 110 8.39 17.94 2.16
CA GLN A 110 7.62 18.09 3.39
C GLN A 110 8.26 17.33 4.53
N GLN A 111 8.81 16.17 4.25
CA GLN A 111 9.50 15.39 5.28
C GLN A 111 10.70 16.17 5.82
N LEU A 112 11.47 16.78 4.94
CA LEU A 112 12.60 17.58 5.39
C LEU A 112 12.15 18.76 6.24
N ARG A 113 11.08 19.44 5.84
CA ARG A 113 10.57 20.55 6.62
C ARG A 113 10.07 20.11 7.98
N LEU A 114 9.40 18.99 8.04
CA LEU A 114 8.92 18.47 9.32
C LEU A 114 10.09 18.12 10.23
N SER A 115 11.14 17.54 9.67
CA SER A 115 12.34 17.25 10.45
C SER A 115 12.93 18.48 11.04
N LEU A 116 13.03 19.55 10.24
CA LEU A 116 13.57 20.80 10.73
C LEU A 116 12.72 21.43 11.81
N ILE A 117 11.41 21.31 11.68
CA ILE A 117 10.50 21.87 12.67
C ILE A 117 10.59 21.12 13.99
N HIS A 118 10.83 19.83 13.92
CA HIS A 118 10.84 19.03 15.13
C HIS A 118 12.18 18.98 15.83
N ILE A 119 13.18 19.56 15.23
CA ILE A 119 14.46 19.69 15.85
C ILE A 119 14.46 20.85 16.83
#